data_b2030888d738648ce2feb9b43561c163
#
_entry.id   b2030888d738648ce2feb9b43561c163
#
_cell.length_a   1.000
_cell.length_b   1.000
_cell.length_c   1.000
_cell.angle_alpha   90.00
_cell.angle_beta   90.00
_cell.angle_gamma   90.00
#
_symmetry.space_group_name_H-M   'P 1'
#
loop_
_entity.id
_entity.type
_entity.pdbx_description
1 polymer ?
#
loop_
_entity_poly.entity_id
_entity_poly.type
_entity_poly.pdbx_seq_one_letter_code
_entity_poly.pdbx_strand_id
1 'polypeptide(L)'
;VKNAFTLALGEGSAANVSLGYLNGTLTTSGDKVYQITNTGGTKINLSGVYNSGATLPSGNLNYQGDIWMDINGGAFGIIAGGVTNEWGTNLQTSTLTGDTHVQLSGNATAEHVIGGNNKGASTTLTGNTNVTVKDNAIVAGAIIGGSTSSHNAVTTITGNTSVLVTNIQHSNSATVNLGDFGNVTAQNFITGGSAWTANQTSGTTIRGNTSVTINVGDAELSGTEGHNNFVKNIYGGSYANTKSEGNGAVQKVEGNSSVSISGKEGITFTGDIMGGS
;
A
#
# COMPACT_ATOMS: atom_id res chain seq x y z
N VAL A 1 2.07 17.29 8.62
CA VAL A 1 2.49 16.65 9.87
C VAL A 1 3.49 17.58 10.54
N LYS A 2 3.26 17.98 11.80
CA LYS A 2 4.23 18.79 12.54
C LYS A 2 5.49 17.97 12.81
N ASN A 3 6.67 18.55 12.55
CA ASN A 3 7.98 17.94 12.79
C ASN A 3 8.36 16.77 11.85
N ALA A 4 7.87 16.75 10.62
CA ALA A 4 8.31 15.78 9.63
C ALA A 4 9.75 16.12 9.16
N PHE A 5 10.57 15.09 8.99
CA PHE A 5 11.85 15.21 8.30
C PHE A 5 11.61 15.25 6.79
N THR A 6 12.24 16.20 6.12
CA THR A 6 12.18 16.24 4.64
C THR A 6 13.23 15.30 4.07
N LEU A 7 12.80 14.39 3.20
CA LEU A 7 13.65 13.46 2.47
C LEU A 7 13.49 13.71 0.97
N ALA A 8 14.51 14.31 0.37
CA ALA A 8 14.59 14.45 -1.08
C ALA A 8 15.44 13.32 -1.65
N LEU A 9 14.80 12.49 -2.48
CA LEU A 9 15.46 11.42 -3.24
C LEU A 9 15.78 11.99 -4.64
N GLY A 10 17.01 11.85 -5.08
CA GLY A 10 17.49 12.43 -6.33
C GLY A 10 18.13 11.41 -7.26
N GLU A 11 18.76 11.87 -8.32
CA GLU A 11 19.58 11.02 -9.19
C GLU A 11 20.69 10.36 -8.38
N GLY A 12 20.87 9.05 -8.58
CA GLY A 12 21.84 8.23 -7.84
C GLY A 12 21.30 7.68 -6.50
N SER A 13 20.06 7.99 -6.12
CA SER A 13 19.41 7.28 -5.01
C SER A 13 19.27 5.79 -5.32
N ALA A 14 19.42 4.96 -4.29
CA ALA A 14 19.21 3.52 -4.43
C ALA A 14 17.80 3.22 -4.94
N ALA A 15 17.65 2.21 -5.79
CA ALA A 15 16.34 1.77 -6.28
C ALA A 15 15.38 1.33 -5.17
N ASN A 16 15.94 0.93 -4.01
CA ASN A 16 15.20 0.53 -2.81
C ASN A 16 15.62 1.40 -1.63
N VAL A 17 14.66 2.08 -1.01
CA VAL A 17 14.88 2.97 0.14
C VAL A 17 14.10 2.45 1.34
N SER A 18 14.77 2.37 2.47
CA SER A 18 14.19 1.96 3.76
C SER A 18 14.32 3.11 4.75
N LEU A 19 13.22 3.65 5.25
CA LEU A 19 13.28 4.75 6.24
C LEU A 19 13.91 4.31 7.57
N GLY A 20 13.76 3.05 7.91
CA GLY A 20 14.44 2.46 9.08
C GLY A 20 15.93 2.22 8.88
N TYR A 21 16.49 2.42 7.68
CA TYR A 21 17.87 2.08 7.34
C TYR A 21 18.61 3.16 6.54
N LEU A 22 18.23 4.43 6.68
CA LEU A 22 18.76 5.53 5.86
C LEU A 22 20.27 5.75 5.98
N ASN A 23 20.86 5.44 7.12
CA ASN A 23 22.28 5.71 7.41
C ASN A 23 23.12 4.41 7.51
N GLY A 24 22.71 3.36 6.85
CA GLY A 24 23.42 2.08 6.91
C GLY A 24 23.28 1.34 8.24
N THR A 25 22.44 1.82 9.14
CA THR A 25 22.13 1.18 10.43
C THR A 25 20.62 1.02 10.56
N LEU A 26 20.19 -0.19 10.92
CA LEU A 26 18.79 -0.46 11.17
C LEU A 26 18.35 0.20 12.48
N THR A 27 17.38 1.09 12.40
CA THR A 27 16.71 1.63 13.58
C THR A 27 15.51 0.76 13.91
N THR A 28 15.47 0.23 15.11
CA THR A 28 14.43 -0.72 15.56
C THR A 28 13.34 -0.07 16.41
N SER A 29 13.45 1.23 16.67
CA SER A 29 12.46 1.96 17.47
C SER A 29 12.40 3.46 17.12
N GLY A 30 11.33 4.12 17.58
CA GLY A 30 11.07 5.55 17.42
C GLY A 30 10.27 5.86 16.17
N ASP A 31 9.44 6.90 16.26
CA ASP A 31 8.57 7.31 15.18
C ASP A 31 9.36 7.75 13.94
N LYS A 32 8.86 7.37 12.77
CA LYS A 32 9.36 7.76 11.47
C LYS A 32 8.36 8.68 10.80
N VAL A 33 8.65 9.96 10.76
CA VAL A 33 7.76 10.97 10.20
C VAL A 33 8.49 11.72 9.09
N TYR A 34 8.14 11.45 7.83
CA TYR A 34 8.84 11.98 6.68
C TYR A 34 7.90 12.61 5.65
N GLN A 35 8.33 13.77 5.13
CA GLN A 35 7.86 14.31 3.87
C GLN A 35 8.85 13.90 2.78
N ILE A 36 8.36 13.22 1.73
CA ILE A 36 9.21 12.53 0.78
C ILE A 36 8.90 13.03 -0.63
N THR A 37 9.95 13.40 -1.36
CA THR A 37 9.87 13.73 -2.77
C THR A 37 10.97 12.99 -3.52
N ASN A 38 10.63 12.36 -4.64
CA ASN A 38 11.62 11.83 -5.57
C ASN A 38 11.78 12.80 -6.74
N THR A 39 12.93 13.45 -6.81
CA THR A 39 13.30 14.39 -7.87
C THR A 39 14.11 13.75 -8.98
N GLY A 40 14.52 12.47 -8.82
CA GLY A 40 15.22 11.68 -9.81
C GLY A 40 14.27 11.12 -10.88
N GLY A 41 14.82 10.80 -12.06
CA GLY A 41 14.06 10.19 -13.15
C GLY A 41 13.76 8.70 -12.97
N THR A 42 14.32 8.05 -11.95
CA THR A 42 14.17 6.61 -11.68
C THR A 42 13.11 6.34 -10.63
N LYS A 43 12.28 5.32 -10.87
CA LYS A 43 11.31 4.87 -9.86
C LYS A 43 12.03 4.24 -8.66
N ILE A 44 11.57 4.58 -7.47
CA ILE A 44 12.14 4.11 -6.20
C ILE A 44 11.09 3.27 -5.47
N ASN A 45 11.48 2.09 -4.97
CA ASN A 45 10.69 1.33 -4.03
C ASN A 45 10.96 1.83 -2.61
N LEU A 46 9.92 2.13 -1.86
CA LEU A 46 10.00 2.77 -0.56
C LEU A 46 9.35 1.90 0.51
N SER A 47 10.04 1.70 1.62
CA SER A 47 9.49 1.00 2.78
C SER A 47 9.70 1.81 4.06
N GLY A 48 8.69 1.81 4.92
CA GLY A 48 8.73 2.56 6.18
C GLY A 48 9.79 2.02 7.14
N VAL A 49 10.02 0.71 7.17
CA VAL A 49 11.01 0.10 8.06
C VAL A 49 12.18 -0.46 7.28
N TYR A 50 11.92 -1.41 6.40
CA TYR A 50 12.97 -2.15 5.71
C TYR A 50 12.54 -2.62 4.33
N ASN A 51 13.46 -2.55 3.38
CA ASN A 51 13.33 -3.12 2.05
C ASN A 51 14.50 -4.09 1.80
N SER A 52 14.21 -5.25 1.28
CA SER A 52 15.14 -6.36 1.09
C SER A 52 16.38 -6.07 0.22
N GLY A 53 16.41 -4.93 -0.45
CA GLY A 53 17.61 -4.47 -1.16
C GLY A 53 18.75 -3.99 -0.25
N ALA A 54 18.49 -3.78 1.05
CA ALA A 54 19.53 -3.44 2.03
C ALA A 54 20.06 -4.72 2.70
N THR A 55 21.34 -4.72 3.08
CA THR A 55 21.94 -5.86 3.80
C THR A 55 21.43 -5.87 5.24
N LEU A 56 20.58 -6.83 5.58
CA LEU A 56 20.21 -7.08 6.97
C LEU A 56 21.09 -8.14 7.59
N PRO A 57 21.42 -8.02 8.87
CA PRO A 57 21.84 -9.18 9.64
C PRO A 57 20.72 -10.23 9.58
N SER A 58 21.07 -11.49 9.34
CA SER A 58 20.12 -12.61 9.32
C SER A 58 19.32 -12.66 10.61
N GLY A 59 18.01 -12.74 10.53
CA GLY A 59 17.20 -12.96 11.72
C GLY A 59 15.83 -12.27 11.72
N ASN A 60 15.36 -12.01 12.91
CA ASN A 60 14.05 -11.42 13.18
C ASN A 60 14.15 -9.90 13.25
N LEU A 61 13.24 -9.20 12.59
CA LEU A 61 13.10 -7.75 12.66
C LEU A 61 11.99 -7.39 13.64
N ASN A 62 12.34 -6.65 14.69
CA ASN A 62 11.35 -6.05 15.60
C ASN A 62 11.47 -4.54 15.52
N TYR A 63 10.36 -3.87 15.25
CA TYR A 63 10.28 -2.42 15.18
C TYR A 63 9.16 -1.90 16.07
N GLN A 64 9.42 -0.80 16.78
CA GLN A 64 8.45 -0.15 17.66
C GLN A 64 8.41 1.36 17.39
N GLY A 65 7.28 1.87 16.97
CA GLY A 65 7.01 3.29 16.67
C GLY A 65 6.05 3.44 15.51
N ASP A 66 5.50 4.63 15.38
CA ASP A 66 4.62 4.97 14.27
C ASP A 66 5.41 5.36 13.03
N ILE A 67 4.83 5.09 11.87
CA ILE A 67 5.42 5.40 10.56
C ILE A 67 4.47 6.31 9.80
N TRP A 68 4.95 7.50 9.47
CA TRP A 68 4.24 8.47 8.63
C TRP A 68 5.07 8.79 7.41
N MET A 69 4.54 8.46 6.24
CA MET A 69 5.11 8.81 4.95
C MET A 69 4.16 9.74 4.20
N ASP A 70 4.52 11.00 4.06
CA ASP A 70 3.82 11.99 3.24
C ASP A 70 4.60 12.20 1.93
N ILE A 71 4.17 11.52 0.89
CA ILE A 71 4.83 11.46 -0.41
C ILE A 71 4.13 12.43 -1.35
N ASN A 72 4.79 13.53 -1.71
CA ASN A 72 4.14 14.64 -2.40
C ASN A 72 4.64 14.90 -3.83
N GLY A 73 5.56 14.11 -4.34
CA GLY A 73 6.01 14.24 -5.73
C GLY A 73 7.00 13.17 -6.16
N GLY A 74 7.09 12.96 -7.47
CA GLY A 74 8.01 12.02 -8.10
C GLY A 74 7.44 10.63 -8.33
N ALA A 75 8.28 9.76 -8.90
CA ALA A 75 7.87 8.43 -9.33
C ALA A 75 8.36 7.33 -8.38
N PHE A 76 7.47 6.44 -8.02
CA PHE A 76 7.74 5.31 -7.15
C PHE A 76 7.27 4.01 -7.80
N GLY A 77 7.95 2.92 -7.48
CA GLY A 77 7.45 1.57 -7.74
C GLY A 77 6.50 1.14 -6.63
N ILE A 78 6.95 0.32 -5.71
CA ILE A 78 6.16 -0.15 -4.57
C ILE A 78 6.43 0.75 -3.37
N ILE A 79 5.36 1.22 -2.72
CA ILE A 79 5.40 1.91 -1.43
C ILE A 79 4.74 1.01 -0.40
N ALA A 80 5.45 0.69 0.68
CA ALA A 80 4.93 -0.11 1.79
C ALA A 80 5.14 0.62 3.13
N GLY A 81 4.11 0.70 3.95
CA GLY A 81 4.18 1.33 5.27
C GLY A 81 5.12 0.62 6.24
N GLY A 82 5.25 -0.68 6.10
CA GLY A 82 6.11 -1.51 6.93
C GLY A 82 7.36 -2.02 6.21
N VAL A 83 7.43 -3.32 6.09
CA VAL A 83 8.56 -4.07 5.51
C VAL A 83 8.24 -4.52 4.09
N THR A 84 9.20 -4.38 3.19
CA THR A 84 9.19 -5.10 1.90
C THR A 84 10.25 -6.18 1.95
N ASN A 85 9.83 -7.42 1.74
CA ASN A 85 10.71 -8.56 1.69
C ASN A 85 10.57 -9.28 0.35
N GLU A 86 11.61 -9.26 -0.47
CA GLU A 86 11.63 -10.02 -1.71
C GLU A 86 12.07 -11.46 -1.46
N TRP A 87 11.76 -12.31 -2.43
CA TRP A 87 12.06 -13.72 -2.33
C TRP A 87 13.60 -13.97 -2.22
N GLY A 88 13.98 -14.85 -1.32
CA GLY A 88 15.40 -15.22 -1.13
C GLY A 88 16.15 -14.38 -0.10
N THR A 89 15.48 -13.51 0.64
CA THR A 89 16.11 -12.76 1.74
C THR A 89 16.15 -13.57 3.04
N ASN A 90 17.08 -13.20 3.92
CA ASN A 90 17.28 -13.90 5.20
C ASN A 90 16.28 -13.47 6.29
N LEU A 91 15.30 -12.60 6.00
CA LEU A 91 14.31 -12.20 6.97
C LEU A 91 13.28 -13.31 7.18
N GLN A 92 13.25 -13.87 8.37
CA GLN A 92 12.37 -14.99 8.73
C GLN A 92 11.05 -14.50 9.33
N THR A 93 11.12 -13.54 10.25
CA THR A 93 9.93 -12.93 10.86
C THR A 93 10.10 -11.44 11.04
N SER A 94 9.00 -10.72 11.08
CA SER A 94 9.00 -9.32 11.47
C SER A 94 7.84 -9.00 12.40
N THR A 95 8.10 -8.17 13.40
CA THR A 95 7.08 -7.62 14.30
C THR A 95 7.16 -6.11 14.22
N LEU A 96 6.04 -5.48 13.88
CA LEU A 96 5.89 -4.03 13.89
C LEU A 96 4.84 -3.67 14.96
N THR A 97 5.22 -2.79 15.87
CA THR A 97 4.32 -2.25 16.90
C THR A 97 4.22 -0.75 16.71
N GLY A 98 3.07 -0.27 16.32
CA GLY A 98 2.75 1.12 15.96
C GLY A 98 1.88 1.20 14.73
N ASP A 99 1.36 2.37 14.46
CA ASP A 99 0.53 2.63 13.30
C ASP A 99 1.37 2.95 12.06
N THR A 100 0.87 2.58 10.89
CA THR A 100 1.47 2.98 9.61
C THR A 100 0.52 3.89 8.84
N HIS A 101 1.05 5.00 8.34
CA HIS A 101 0.32 5.98 7.54
C HIS A 101 1.11 6.26 6.27
N VAL A 102 0.55 5.88 5.14
CA VAL A 102 1.11 6.15 3.81
C VAL A 102 0.19 7.12 3.09
N GLN A 103 0.66 8.34 2.87
CA GLN A 103 -0.06 9.34 2.10
C GLN A 103 0.66 9.62 0.79
N LEU A 104 -0.05 9.48 -0.32
CA LEU A 104 0.39 9.89 -1.65
C LEU A 104 -0.41 11.11 -2.08
N SER A 105 0.28 12.19 -2.42
CA SER A 105 -0.35 13.49 -2.72
C SER A 105 0.41 14.28 -3.78
N GLY A 106 -0.06 15.45 -4.11
CA GLY A 106 0.56 16.32 -5.11
C GLY A 106 0.65 15.65 -6.48
N ASN A 107 1.82 15.62 -7.07
CA ASN A 107 2.07 14.97 -8.37
C ASN A 107 2.85 13.63 -8.22
N ALA A 108 2.77 13.00 -7.08
CA ALA A 108 3.43 11.72 -6.86
C ALA A 108 2.76 10.61 -7.66
N THR A 109 3.56 9.70 -8.20
CA THR A 109 3.08 8.51 -8.90
C THR A 109 3.66 7.26 -8.26
N ALA A 110 2.86 6.20 -8.15
CA ALA A 110 3.31 4.91 -7.65
C ALA A 110 2.73 3.77 -8.48
N GLU A 111 3.45 2.64 -8.54
CA GLU A 111 2.88 1.41 -9.10
C GLU A 111 1.92 0.76 -8.12
N HIS A 112 2.32 0.62 -6.86
CA HIS A 112 1.48 0.05 -5.80
C HIS A 112 1.68 0.80 -4.49
N VAL A 113 0.61 0.92 -3.71
CA VAL A 113 0.64 1.52 -2.36
C VAL A 113 0.02 0.54 -1.36
N ILE A 114 0.77 0.23 -0.32
CA ILE A 114 0.44 -0.80 0.67
C ILE A 114 0.58 -0.18 2.07
N GLY A 115 -0.46 -0.22 2.88
CA GLY A 115 -0.45 0.34 4.23
C GLY A 115 0.46 -0.42 5.19
N GLY A 116 0.47 -1.74 5.11
CA GLY A 116 1.31 -2.62 5.93
C GLY A 116 2.56 -3.11 5.20
N ASN A 117 2.78 -4.42 5.22
CA ASN A 117 3.95 -5.06 4.63
C ASN A 117 3.69 -5.55 3.20
N ASN A 118 4.76 -5.57 2.39
CA ASN A 118 4.76 -6.13 1.06
C ASN A 118 5.58 -7.41 1.03
N LYS A 119 4.94 -8.54 0.71
CA LYS A 119 5.51 -9.89 0.54
C LYS A 119 6.31 -10.40 1.76
N GLY A 120 6.54 -11.69 1.85
CA GLY A 120 7.72 -12.34 2.34
C GLY A 120 7.68 -12.89 3.74
N ALA A 121 8.16 -12.31 4.75
CA ALA A 121 8.32 -12.94 6.07
C ALA A 121 7.00 -13.06 6.83
N SER A 122 6.88 -14.06 7.70
CA SER A 122 5.78 -14.10 8.66
C SER A 122 5.80 -12.86 9.53
N THR A 123 4.71 -12.13 9.58
CA THR A 123 4.68 -10.79 10.18
C THR A 123 3.52 -10.65 11.15
N THR A 124 3.79 -10.02 12.29
CA THR A 124 2.76 -9.45 13.16
C THR A 124 2.86 -7.94 13.13
N LEU A 125 1.76 -7.28 12.77
CA LEU A 125 1.63 -5.83 12.80
C LEU A 125 0.61 -5.47 13.88
N THR A 126 1.10 -4.87 14.96
CA THR A 126 0.27 -4.44 16.09
C THR A 126 0.06 -2.93 15.99
N GLY A 127 -1.08 -2.54 15.44
CA GLY A 127 -1.44 -1.17 15.13
C GLY A 127 -2.34 -1.09 13.91
N ASN A 128 -2.71 0.11 13.53
CA ASN A 128 -3.55 0.36 12.36
C ASN A 128 -2.67 0.59 11.12
N THR A 129 -3.22 0.26 9.95
CA THR A 129 -2.59 0.59 8.68
C THR A 129 -3.49 1.48 7.85
N ASN A 130 -2.97 2.62 7.40
CA ASN A 130 -3.76 3.62 6.71
C ASN A 130 -3.07 4.04 5.41
N VAL A 131 -3.81 4.03 4.32
CA VAL A 131 -3.38 4.57 3.02
C VAL A 131 -4.29 5.72 2.65
N THR A 132 -3.70 6.85 2.28
CA THR A 132 -4.42 7.99 1.72
C THR A 132 -3.84 8.34 0.35
N VAL A 133 -4.69 8.42 -0.66
CA VAL A 133 -4.34 8.92 -2.00
C VAL A 133 -5.19 10.14 -2.28
N LYS A 134 -4.55 11.26 -2.60
CA LYS A 134 -5.26 12.53 -2.81
C LYS A 134 -4.59 13.43 -3.84
N ASP A 135 -5.29 14.52 -4.17
CA ASP A 135 -4.85 15.58 -5.09
C ASP A 135 -4.63 15.02 -6.52
N ASN A 136 -3.47 15.26 -7.12
CA ASN A 136 -3.12 14.75 -8.45
C ASN A 136 -2.30 13.45 -8.41
N ALA A 137 -2.26 12.78 -7.28
CA ALA A 137 -1.50 11.54 -7.14
C ALA A 137 -2.08 10.41 -8.00
N ILE A 138 -1.19 9.62 -8.60
CA ILE A 138 -1.55 8.52 -9.50
C ILE A 138 -1.00 7.21 -8.94
N VAL A 139 -1.84 6.20 -8.82
CA VAL A 139 -1.43 4.84 -8.51
C VAL A 139 -1.75 3.94 -9.70
N ALA A 140 -0.73 3.37 -10.30
CA ALA A 140 -0.88 2.57 -11.52
C ALA A 140 -1.32 1.12 -11.28
N GLY A 141 -1.21 0.60 -10.08
CA GLY A 141 -1.56 -0.78 -9.70
C GLY A 141 -2.60 -0.84 -8.58
N ALA A 142 -2.30 -1.51 -7.51
CA ALA A 142 -3.22 -1.68 -6.40
C ALA A 142 -2.99 -0.69 -5.26
N ILE A 143 -4.09 -0.35 -4.57
CA ILE A 143 -4.09 0.35 -3.29
C ILE A 143 -4.61 -0.63 -2.24
N ILE A 144 -3.78 -0.92 -1.24
CA ILE A 144 -4.03 -1.98 -0.26
C ILE A 144 -3.92 -1.39 1.15
N GLY A 145 -5.01 -1.38 1.89
CA GLY A 145 -5.03 -0.88 3.28
C GLY A 145 -4.20 -1.74 4.23
N GLY A 146 -4.26 -3.04 4.09
CA GLY A 146 -3.48 -4.00 4.87
C GLY A 146 -2.12 -4.34 4.28
N SER A 147 -1.84 -5.63 4.14
CA SER A 147 -0.56 -6.16 3.65
C SER A 147 -0.75 -7.05 2.42
N THR A 148 0.34 -7.30 1.72
CA THR A 148 0.40 -8.39 0.75
C THR A 148 1.12 -9.58 1.37
N SER A 149 0.74 -10.79 1.00
CA SER A 149 1.42 -12.00 1.41
C SER A 149 1.82 -12.84 0.20
N SER A 150 2.97 -13.49 0.26
CA SER A 150 3.42 -14.45 -0.73
C SER A 150 4.31 -15.52 -0.07
N HIS A 151 4.47 -16.68 -0.69
CA HIS A 151 5.48 -17.68 -0.34
C HIS A 151 5.47 -18.13 1.14
N ASN A 152 4.40 -18.80 1.58
CA ASN A 152 4.30 -19.38 2.91
C ASN A 152 4.36 -18.39 4.10
N ALA A 153 4.25 -17.09 3.83
CA ALA A 153 4.25 -16.09 4.88
C ALA A 153 2.86 -15.92 5.48
N VAL A 154 2.78 -15.89 6.79
CA VAL A 154 1.56 -15.59 7.53
C VAL A 154 1.65 -14.20 8.11
N THR A 155 0.68 -13.36 7.80
CA THR A 155 0.60 -11.99 8.30
C THR A 155 -0.59 -11.85 9.24
N THR A 156 -0.38 -11.28 10.41
CA THR A 156 -1.43 -10.90 11.34
C THR A 156 -1.41 -9.40 11.55
N ILE A 157 -2.54 -8.72 11.33
CA ILE A 157 -2.73 -7.32 11.65
C ILE A 157 -3.77 -7.23 12.76
N THR A 158 -3.39 -6.67 13.92
CA THR A 158 -4.29 -6.61 15.08
C THR A 158 -5.18 -5.37 15.10
N GLY A 159 -4.80 -4.32 14.39
CA GLY A 159 -5.56 -3.08 14.24
C GLY A 159 -6.49 -3.05 13.04
N ASN A 160 -7.02 -1.87 12.79
CA ASN A 160 -7.84 -1.61 11.61
C ASN A 160 -6.98 -1.32 10.39
N THR A 161 -7.52 -1.60 9.22
CA THR A 161 -6.88 -1.25 7.94
C THR A 161 -7.81 -0.35 7.13
N SER A 162 -7.25 0.70 6.51
CA SER A 162 -8.08 1.64 5.77
C SER A 162 -7.41 2.17 4.51
N VAL A 163 -8.24 2.44 3.50
CA VAL A 163 -7.89 3.22 2.31
C VAL A 163 -8.82 4.41 2.21
N LEU A 164 -8.24 5.58 2.07
CA LEU A 164 -8.94 6.82 1.77
C LEU A 164 -8.44 7.36 0.42
N VAL A 165 -9.35 7.49 -0.55
CA VAL A 165 -9.09 8.21 -1.80
C VAL A 165 -9.93 9.47 -1.78
N THR A 166 -9.30 10.64 -1.77
CA THR A 166 -10.02 11.91 -1.57
C THR A 166 -9.38 13.07 -2.32
N ASN A 167 -10.17 14.11 -2.54
CA ASN A 167 -9.73 15.35 -3.15
C ASN A 167 -8.95 15.16 -4.45
N ILE A 168 -9.38 14.21 -5.28
CA ILE A 168 -8.73 13.95 -6.57
C ILE A 168 -9.10 15.12 -7.50
N GLN A 169 -8.08 15.88 -7.88
CA GLN A 169 -8.20 16.94 -8.86
C GLN A 169 -7.94 16.37 -10.24
N HIS A 170 -8.94 16.39 -11.10
CA HIS A 170 -8.73 16.07 -12.51
C HIS A 170 -8.10 17.28 -13.21
N SER A 171 -6.80 17.21 -13.46
CA SER A 171 -6.25 17.83 -14.65
C SER A 171 -6.55 16.90 -15.83
N ASN A 172 -6.79 17.43 -17.01
CA ASN A 172 -7.27 16.76 -18.23
C ASN A 172 -6.50 15.49 -18.70
N SER A 173 -5.67 14.88 -17.91
CA SER A 173 -4.86 13.71 -18.21
C SER A 173 -4.59 12.78 -17.02
N ALA A 174 -5.12 13.05 -15.83
CA ALA A 174 -4.89 12.18 -14.67
C ALA A 174 -5.94 11.06 -14.63
N THR A 175 -5.68 10.03 -15.37
CA THR A 175 -6.31 8.73 -15.15
C THR A 175 -5.63 8.14 -13.92
N VAL A 176 -6.39 7.71 -12.92
CA VAL A 176 -5.88 6.75 -11.94
C VAL A 176 -5.74 5.43 -12.71
N ASN A 177 -4.66 5.31 -13.46
CA ASN A 177 -4.32 4.09 -14.19
C ASN A 177 -3.67 3.13 -13.22
N LEU A 178 -4.42 2.16 -12.83
CA LEU A 178 -3.95 1.07 -11.99
C LEU A 178 -3.43 -0.04 -12.93
N GLY A 179 -2.11 -0.12 -13.15
CA GLY A 179 -1.48 -1.02 -14.14
C GLY A 179 -1.34 -2.49 -13.70
N ASP A 180 -0.68 -3.30 -14.49
CA ASP A 180 -0.54 -4.74 -14.28
C ASP A 180 0.50 -5.13 -13.22
N PHE A 181 0.12 -6.01 -12.28
CA PHE A 181 1.07 -6.82 -11.51
C PHE A 181 1.71 -7.87 -12.43
N GLY A 182 3.00 -7.78 -12.67
CA GLY A 182 3.71 -8.60 -13.64
C GLY A 182 3.27 -10.07 -13.68
N ASN A 183 2.92 -10.56 -14.85
CA ASN A 183 2.53 -11.92 -15.23
C ASN A 183 1.26 -12.54 -14.60
N VAL A 184 0.52 -11.82 -13.80
CA VAL A 184 -0.86 -12.16 -13.47
C VAL A 184 -1.70 -11.10 -14.17
N THR A 185 -2.71 -11.47 -14.93
CA THR A 185 -3.75 -10.55 -15.41
C THR A 185 -4.40 -9.88 -14.22
N ALA A 186 -3.67 -9.01 -13.57
CA ALA A 186 -4.00 -8.39 -12.33
C ALA A 186 -4.92 -7.24 -12.63
N GLN A 187 -6.09 -7.39 -12.14
CA GLN A 187 -7.10 -6.36 -12.15
C GLN A 187 -6.64 -5.25 -11.20
N ASN A 188 -6.74 -4.04 -11.67
CA ASN A 188 -6.57 -2.86 -10.87
C ASN A 188 -7.62 -2.87 -9.76
N PHE A 189 -7.21 -2.81 -8.50
CA PHE A 189 -8.15 -2.88 -7.40
C PHE A 189 -7.74 -2.00 -6.22
N ILE A 190 -8.76 -1.64 -5.44
CA ILE A 190 -8.59 -1.07 -4.10
C ILE A 190 -9.14 -2.08 -3.10
N THR A 191 -8.38 -2.38 -2.06
CA THR A 191 -8.89 -3.19 -0.96
C THR A 191 -8.60 -2.53 0.39
N GLY A 192 -9.59 -2.47 1.24
CA GLY A 192 -9.45 -2.02 2.63
C GLY A 192 -8.63 -3.01 3.46
N GLY A 193 -8.72 -4.29 3.13
CA GLY A 193 -7.98 -5.36 3.77
C GLY A 193 -6.63 -5.63 3.12
N SER A 194 -6.28 -6.89 3.07
CA SER A 194 -5.03 -7.39 2.48
C SER A 194 -5.24 -8.01 1.12
N ALA A 195 -4.18 -8.06 0.35
CA ALA A 195 -4.19 -8.71 -0.94
C ALA A 195 -3.19 -9.86 -0.98
N TRP A 196 -3.50 -10.86 -1.82
CA TRP A 196 -2.66 -12.00 -1.98
C TRP A 196 -2.30 -12.25 -3.45
N THR A 197 -1.06 -12.65 -3.66
CA THR A 197 -0.56 -13.05 -4.98
C THR A 197 0.13 -14.40 -4.88
N ALA A 198 -0.52 -15.44 -5.39
CA ALA A 198 -0.03 -16.80 -5.70
C ALA A 198 0.96 -17.47 -4.72
N ASN A 199 0.55 -18.36 -3.95
CA ASN A 199 1.00 -19.71 -3.56
C ASN A 199 0.52 -20.17 -2.17
N GLN A 200 0.49 -21.40 -1.96
CA GLN A 200 -0.40 -22.33 -1.31
C GLN A 200 -0.51 -22.30 0.23
N THR A 201 0.29 -21.56 0.96
CA THR A 201 0.24 -21.59 2.44
C THR A 201 0.35 -20.21 3.09
N SER A 202 0.39 -19.17 2.29
CA SER A 202 0.40 -17.81 2.82
C SER A 202 -1.01 -17.33 3.17
N GLY A 203 -1.14 -16.50 4.18
CA GLY A 203 -2.42 -15.95 4.57
C GLY A 203 -2.28 -14.66 5.35
N THR A 204 -3.35 -13.89 5.38
CA THR A 204 -3.43 -12.69 6.24
C THR A 204 -4.67 -12.75 7.10
N THR A 205 -4.50 -12.50 8.39
CA THR A 205 -5.60 -12.30 9.33
C THR A 205 -5.58 -10.85 9.79
N ILE A 206 -6.70 -10.15 9.58
CA ILE A 206 -6.94 -8.81 10.12
C ILE A 206 -7.96 -8.95 11.23
N ARG A 207 -7.59 -8.61 12.47
CA ARG A 207 -8.48 -8.71 13.62
C ARG A 207 -9.40 -7.50 13.78
N GLY A 208 -8.97 -6.35 13.28
CA GLY A 208 -9.75 -5.12 13.27
C GLY A 208 -10.70 -5.01 12.08
N ASN A 209 -11.26 -3.82 11.92
CA ASN A 209 -12.13 -3.50 10.80
C ASN A 209 -11.30 -3.13 9.56
N THR A 210 -11.92 -3.32 8.39
CA THR A 210 -11.34 -2.91 7.11
C THR A 210 -12.26 -1.92 6.42
N SER A 211 -11.69 -0.90 5.77
CA SER A 211 -12.51 0.10 5.08
C SER A 211 -11.87 0.66 3.83
N VAL A 212 -12.70 0.96 2.84
CA VAL A 212 -12.38 1.79 1.70
C VAL A 212 -13.33 2.98 1.70
N THR A 213 -12.78 4.19 1.69
CA THR A 213 -13.54 5.41 1.52
C THR A 213 -13.05 6.13 0.27
N ILE A 214 -13.95 6.41 -0.66
CA ILE A 214 -13.69 7.19 -1.85
C ILE A 214 -14.55 8.43 -1.78
N ASN A 215 -13.90 9.58 -1.68
CA ASN A 215 -14.56 10.89 -1.68
C ASN A 215 -13.92 11.78 -2.75
N VAL A 216 -14.56 11.86 -3.89
CA VAL A 216 -14.06 12.65 -5.03
C VAL A 216 -14.37 14.15 -4.93
N GLY A 217 -15.04 14.58 -3.86
CA GLY A 217 -15.30 15.99 -3.59
C GLY A 217 -16.20 16.66 -4.64
N ASP A 218 -16.05 17.98 -4.76
CA ASP A 218 -16.77 18.82 -5.72
C ASP A 218 -16.07 18.94 -7.08
N ALA A 219 -15.00 18.18 -7.32
CA ALA A 219 -14.32 18.19 -8.60
C ALA A 219 -15.31 17.82 -9.71
N GLU A 220 -15.55 18.74 -10.64
CA GLU A 220 -16.22 18.40 -11.88
C GLU A 220 -15.33 17.40 -12.62
N LEU A 221 -15.79 16.18 -12.72
CA LEU A 221 -15.23 15.21 -13.64
C LEU A 221 -15.62 15.61 -15.07
N SER A 222 -15.16 16.76 -15.53
CA SER A 222 -15.32 17.19 -16.92
C SER A 222 -14.30 16.42 -17.76
N GLY A 223 -14.51 15.13 -17.91
CA GLY A 223 -13.76 14.29 -18.85
C GLY A 223 -14.54 14.16 -20.14
N THR A 224 -13.90 14.44 -21.27
CA THR A 224 -14.30 13.94 -22.58
C THR A 224 -14.53 12.43 -22.49
N GLU A 225 -15.59 11.96 -23.17
CA GLU A 225 -15.94 10.53 -23.26
C GLU A 225 -14.72 9.65 -23.37
N GLY A 226 -14.56 8.71 -22.44
CA GLY A 226 -13.51 7.68 -22.44
C GLY A 226 -12.56 7.63 -21.24
N HIS A 227 -12.59 8.58 -20.29
CA HIS A 227 -11.63 8.66 -19.19
C HIS A 227 -12.17 8.35 -17.80
N ASN A 228 -13.37 7.81 -17.68
CA ASN A 228 -14.05 7.55 -16.40
C ASN A 228 -13.75 6.16 -15.83
N ASN A 229 -12.69 5.50 -16.23
CA ASN A 229 -12.34 4.18 -15.71
C ASN A 229 -11.57 4.33 -14.38
N PHE A 230 -12.29 4.69 -13.37
CA PHE A 230 -11.81 4.68 -12.01
C PHE A 230 -11.60 3.28 -11.58
N VAL A 231 -10.89 2.53 -11.25
CA VAL A 231 -10.76 1.25 -10.57
C VAL A 231 -11.70 0.17 -11.08
N LYS A 232 -11.19 -0.94 -11.51
CA LYS A 232 -12.04 -2.08 -11.89
C LYS A 232 -12.78 -2.65 -10.70
N ASN A 233 -12.10 -2.87 -9.58
CA ASN A 233 -12.73 -3.54 -8.43
C ASN A 233 -12.40 -2.84 -7.10
N ILE A 234 -13.37 -2.76 -6.20
CA ILE A 234 -13.25 -2.20 -4.86
C ILE A 234 -13.74 -3.24 -3.85
N TYR A 235 -12.88 -3.57 -2.90
CA TYR A 235 -13.16 -4.53 -1.84
C TYR A 235 -13.04 -3.86 -0.48
N GLY A 236 -14.08 -3.83 0.31
CA GLY A 236 -14.02 -3.39 1.70
C GLY A 236 -13.16 -4.32 2.55
N GLY A 237 -13.26 -5.62 2.28
CA GLY A 237 -12.48 -6.68 2.93
C GLY A 237 -11.12 -6.92 2.28
N SER A 238 -10.69 -8.17 2.29
CA SER A 238 -9.45 -8.62 1.67
C SER A 238 -9.67 -9.22 0.28
N TYR A 239 -8.67 -9.15 -0.56
CA TYR A 239 -8.71 -9.70 -1.90
C TYR A 239 -7.77 -10.89 -2.05
N ALA A 240 -8.30 -12.01 -2.55
CA ALA A 240 -7.53 -13.19 -2.88
C ALA A 240 -7.77 -13.61 -4.33
N ASN A 241 -6.71 -13.65 -5.13
CA ASN A 241 -6.77 -14.21 -6.48
C ASN A 241 -6.22 -15.63 -6.45
N THR A 242 -7.08 -16.61 -6.27
CA THR A 242 -6.69 -18.03 -6.26
C THR A 242 -6.80 -18.61 -7.66
N LYS A 243 -5.69 -18.73 -8.37
CA LYS A 243 -5.65 -19.46 -9.65
C LYS A 243 -5.45 -20.98 -9.48
N SER A 244 -5.23 -21.49 -8.28
CA SER A 244 -5.03 -22.93 -8.07
C SER A 244 -5.99 -23.47 -7.02
N GLU A 245 -6.79 -24.40 -7.46
CA GLU A 245 -7.62 -25.23 -6.60
C GLU A 245 -6.74 -25.95 -5.58
N GLY A 246 -7.02 -25.78 -4.30
CA GLY A 246 -6.75 -26.82 -3.35
C GLY A 246 -5.87 -26.57 -2.15
N ASN A 247 -5.25 -25.43 -1.90
CA ASN A 247 -4.47 -25.25 -0.67
C ASN A 247 -4.58 -23.83 -0.07
N GLY A 248 -5.47 -23.68 0.81
CA GLY A 248 -5.44 -23.07 2.13
C GLY A 248 -4.85 -21.67 2.35
N ALA A 249 -4.63 -20.81 1.36
CA ALA A 249 -4.33 -19.41 1.63
C ALA A 249 -5.61 -18.75 2.18
N VAL A 250 -5.55 -18.35 3.45
CA VAL A 250 -6.69 -17.73 4.13
C VAL A 250 -6.49 -16.24 4.21
N GLN A 251 -7.37 -15.49 3.54
CA GLN A 251 -7.52 -14.06 3.79
C GLN A 251 -8.72 -13.91 4.73
N LYS A 252 -8.47 -13.53 5.97
CA LYS A 252 -9.50 -13.44 7.01
C LYS A 252 -9.59 -12.02 7.56
N VAL A 253 -10.79 -11.47 7.61
CA VAL A 253 -11.12 -10.27 8.37
C VAL A 253 -12.04 -10.70 9.52
N GLU A 254 -11.64 -10.46 10.77
CA GLU A 254 -12.44 -10.79 11.96
C GLU A 254 -13.40 -9.66 12.33
N GLY A 255 -13.08 -8.43 11.94
CA GLY A 255 -13.94 -7.27 12.13
C GLY A 255 -14.90 -7.03 10.97
N ASN A 256 -15.47 -5.84 10.93
CA ASN A 256 -16.38 -5.42 9.86
C ASN A 256 -15.60 -4.91 8.65
N SER A 257 -16.14 -5.18 7.47
CA SER A 257 -15.63 -4.63 6.21
C SER A 257 -16.61 -3.64 5.62
N SER A 258 -16.13 -2.52 5.10
CA SER A 258 -16.99 -1.49 4.53
C SER A 258 -16.40 -0.79 3.31
N VAL A 259 -17.28 -0.35 2.41
CA VAL A 259 -16.97 0.56 1.30
C VAL A 259 -17.91 1.75 1.40
N SER A 260 -17.35 2.95 1.36
CA SER A 260 -18.11 4.21 1.31
C SER A 260 -17.65 5.01 0.10
N ILE A 261 -18.59 5.39 -0.77
CA ILE A 261 -18.30 6.17 -1.97
C ILE A 261 -19.18 7.40 -1.96
N SER A 262 -18.56 8.56 -2.09
CA SER A 262 -19.26 9.85 -2.17
C SER A 262 -18.63 10.76 -3.22
N GLY A 263 -19.43 11.63 -3.82
CA GLY A 263 -19.00 12.58 -4.84
C GLY A 263 -20.17 13.13 -5.61
N LYS A 264 -19.90 14.00 -6.59
CA LYS A 264 -20.94 14.52 -7.51
C LYS A 264 -21.43 13.42 -8.47
N GLU A 265 -22.57 13.66 -9.08
CA GLU A 265 -23.12 12.83 -10.15
C GLU A 265 -22.12 12.65 -11.30
N GLY A 266 -22.11 11.48 -11.92
CA GLY A 266 -21.30 11.20 -13.11
C GLY A 266 -20.04 10.36 -12.88
N ILE A 267 -19.80 9.84 -11.66
CA ILE A 267 -18.72 8.88 -11.41
C ILE A 267 -19.19 7.49 -11.88
N THR A 268 -18.42 6.89 -12.78
CA THR A 268 -18.71 5.54 -13.27
C THR A 268 -17.65 4.56 -12.75
N PHE A 269 -18.11 3.48 -12.16
CA PHE A 269 -17.29 2.32 -11.79
C PHE A 269 -17.58 1.20 -12.79
N THR A 270 -16.55 0.63 -13.38
CA THR A 270 -16.69 -0.44 -14.40
C THR A 270 -16.49 -1.84 -13.86
N GLY A 271 -16.15 -1.99 -12.59
CA GLY A 271 -15.92 -3.27 -11.93
C GLY A 271 -16.81 -3.51 -10.72
N ASP A 272 -16.47 -4.54 -9.97
CA ASP A 272 -17.23 -4.97 -8.81
C ASP A 272 -16.94 -4.11 -7.58
N ILE A 273 -17.98 -3.82 -6.80
CA ILE A 273 -17.88 -3.17 -5.49
C ILE A 273 -18.41 -4.15 -4.46
N MET A 274 -17.53 -4.59 -3.54
CA MET A 274 -17.85 -5.57 -2.51
C MET A 274 -17.58 -4.99 -1.13
N GLY A 275 -18.60 -4.88 -0.29
CA GLY A 275 -18.47 -4.37 1.09
C GLY A 275 -17.76 -5.37 2.02
N GLY A 276 -17.88 -6.66 1.75
CA GLY A 276 -17.25 -7.75 2.50
C GLY A 276 -16.30 -8.60 1.65
N SER A 277 -15.74 -9.62 2.25
CA SER A 277 -14.93 -10.64 1.59
C SER A 277 -15.34 -12.03 2.07
#